data_61d875f662e5bd3a9e98a270b28b972b
#
_entry.id   61d875f662e5bd3a9e98a270b28b972b
#
_cell.length_a   1.000
_cell.length_b   1.000
_cell.length_c   1.000
_cell.angle_alpha   90.00
_cell.angle_beta   90.00
_cell.angle_gamma   90.00
#
_symmetry.space_group_name_H-M   'P 1'
#
loop_
_entity.id
_entity.type
_entity.pdbx_description
1 polymer ?
#
loop_
_entity_poly.entity_id
_entity_poly.type
_entity_poly.pdbx_seq_one_letter_code
_entity_poly.pdbx_strand_id
1 'polypeptide(L)'
;FVDKGDGLESTSLQFSSTDAVRRVAQRLAAECGQTLEGRPVLNGRLSFGPSLTILQPPLVMSGLVIELRVHSTSSLEQLAEKGWLSAEAATYLTKAVAECRNIVVAGPRGSGVTKLLSALVRELPESENTVTIETIPELDIDRNRVISLTATDSGIPLSEAIAHGARLHAEHLVIHDLSGPETMAALTAVLGRE
;
A
#
# COMPACT_ATOMS: atom_id res chain seq x y z
N PHE A 1 -0.24 7.61 -20.39
CA PHE A 1 -0.13 6.15 -20.44
C PHE A 1 -1.18 5.54 -19.52
N VAL A 2 -1.70 4.38 -19.90
CA VAL A 2 -2.65 3.58 -19.09
C VAL A 2 -2.14 2.15 -19.10
N ASP A 3 -2.12 1.52 -17.92
CA ASP A 3 -1.86 0.09 -17.77
C ASP A 3 -3.17 -0.61 -17.40
N LYS A 4 -3.57 -1.61 -18.19
CA LYS A 4 -4.76 -2.45 -17.94
C LYS A 4 -4.41 -3.87 -17.47
N GLY A 5 -3.13 -4.11 -17.19
CA GLY A 5 -2.58 -5.41 -16.79
C GLY A 5 -1.70 -6.07 -17.84
N ASP A 6 -1.68 -5.55 -19.08
CA ASP A 6 -0.89 -6.06 -20.21
C ASP A 6 0.34 -5.18 -20.51
N GLY A 7 0.55 -4.14 -19.72
CA GLY A 7 1.64 -3.16 -19.85
C GLY A 7 1.16 -1.75 -20.13
N LEU A 8 2.11 -0.80 -20.15
CA LEU A 8 1.85 0.62 -20.36
C LEU A 8 1.52 0.93 -21.83
N GLU A 9 0.30 1.36 -22.10
CA GLU A 9 -0.16 1.82 -23.39
C GLU A 9 -0.17 3.35 -23.48
N SER A 10 0.29 3.90 -24.59
CA SER A 10 0.18 5.34 -24.87
C SER A 10 -1.26 5.71 -25.20
N THR A 11 -1.73 6.84 -24.70
CA THR A 11 -3.05 7.39 -25.03
C THR A 11 -2.92 8.66 -25.87
N SER A 12 -3.96 9.01 -26.60
CA SER A 12 -4.05 10.28 -27.35
C SER A 12 -4.36 11.49 -26.45
N LEU A 13 -4.68 11.25 -25.17
CA LEU A 13 -5.00 12.30 -24.22
C LEU A 13 -3.73 13.01 -23.77
N GLN A 14 -3.75 14.34 -23.82
CA GLN A 14 -2.65 15.20 -23.37
C GLN A 14 -3.18 16.36 -22.55
N PHE A 15 -2.37 16.81 -21.60
CA PHE A 15 -2.63 18.06 -20.92
C PHE A 15 -2.36 19.25 -21.84
N SER A 16 -3.15 20.31 -21.71
CA SER A 16 -3.04 21.52 -22.55
C SER A 16 -1.73 22.29 -22.33
N SER A 17 -1.09 22.14 -21.17
CA SER A 17 0.17 22.80 -20.83
C SER A 17 0.81 22.16 -19.59
N THR A 18 2.10 22.45 -19.39
CA THR A 18 2.83 22.07 -18.17
C THR A 18 2.17 22.66 -16.91
N ASP A 19 1.62 23.88 -16.99
CA ASP A 19 0.92 24.51 -15.88
C ASP A 19 -0.40 23.77 -15.54
N ALA A 20 -1.06 23.20 -16.53
CA ALA A 20 -2.23 22.37 -16.32
C ALA A 20 -1.88 21.09 -15.52
N VAL A 21 -0.78 20.42 -15.89
CA VAL A 21 -0.26 19.27 -15.11
C VAL A 21 0.05 19.66 -13.68
N ARG A 22 0.75 20.79 -13.49
CA ARG A 22 1.11 21.28 -12.14
C ARG A 22 -0.11 21.57 -11.29
N ARG A 23 -1.14 22.22 -11.82
CA ARG A 23 -2.39 22.47 -11.09
C ARG A 23 -3.09 21.18 -10.70
N VAL A 24 -3.12 20.19 -11.57
CA VAL A 24 -3.70 18.87 -11.26
C VAL A 24 -2.91 18.19 -10.13
N ALA A 25 -1.58 18.17 -10.24
CA ALA A 25 -0.72 17.61 -9.21
C ALA A 25 -0.92 18.28 -7.83
N GLN A 26 -1.01 19.62 -7.80
CA GLN A 26 -1.26 20.38 -6.56
C GLN A 26 -2.62 20.02 -5.94
N ARG A 27 -3.66 19.88 -6.75
CA ARG A 27 -4.99 19.47 -6.26
C ARG A 27 -4.98 18.07 -5.68
N LEU A 28 -4.34 17.11 -6.36
CA LEU A 28 -4.22 15.73 -5.89
C LEU A 28 -3.39 15.65 -4.60
N ALA A 29 -2.29 16.40 -4.52
CA ALA A 29 -1.49 16.49 -3.30
C ALA A 29 -2.30 17.06 -2.12
N ALA A 30 -3.05 18.14 -2.35
CA ALA A 30 -3.90 18.75 -1.34
C ALA A 30 -5.01 17.79 -0.85
N GLU A 31 -5.56 16.95 -1.72
CA GLU A 31 -6.53 15.90 -1.34
C GLU A 31 -5.91 14.85 -0.41
N CYS A 32 -4.61 14.59 -0.55
CA CYS A 32 -3.85 13.74 0.39
C CYS A 32 -3.38 14.52 1.65
N GLY A 33 -3.80 15.78 1.84
CA GLY A 33 -3.36 16.62 2.95
C GLY A 33 -1.89 17.07 2.85
N GLN A 34 -1.30 17.05 1.66
CA GLN A 34 0.11 17.33 1.42
C GLN A 34 0.32 18.50 0.44
N THR A 35 1.54 19.02 0.41
CA THR A 35 1.97 20.05 -0.55
C THR A 35 3.13 19.56 -1.39
N LEU A 36 3.21 20.02 -2.64
CA LEU A 36 4.31 19.69 -3.56
C LEU A 36 5.59 20.47 -3.28
N GLU A 37 5.51 21.56 -2.54
CA GLU A 37 6.64 22.47 -2.33
C GLU A 37 7.76 21.79 -1.56
N GLY A 38 8.99 21.86 -2.13
CA GLY A 38 10.19 21.31 -1.53
C GLY A 38 10.30 19.78 -1.53
N ARG A 39 9.38 19.06 -2.16
CA ARG A 39 9.37 17.61 -2.19
C ARG A 39 9.56 17.08 -3.61
N PRO A 40 10.70 16.45 -3.93
CA PRO A 40 10.91 15.83 -5.25
C PRO A 40 10.03 14.59 -5.48
N VAL A 41 9.57 13.95 -4.40
CA VAL A 41 8.66 12.79 -4.40
C VAL A 41 7.54 13.08 -3.41
N LEU A 42 6.29 12.77 -3.81
CA LEU A 42 5.14 12.76 -2.93
C LEU A 42 4.38 11.46 -3.17
N ASN A 43 4.12 10.72 -2.10
CA ASN A 43 3.25 9.55 -2.13
C ASN A 43 2.03 9.83 -1.25
N GLY A 44 0.88 9.32 -1.66
CA GLY A 44 -0.36 9.50 -0.92
C GLY A 44 -1.43 8.53 -1.36
N ARG A 45 -2.57 8.61 -0.70
CA ARG A 45 -3.78 7.91 -1.09
C ARG A 45 -4.92 8.91 -1.24
N LEU A 46 -5.61 8.82 -2.35
CA LEU A 46 -6.79 9.66 -2.60
C LEU A 46 -8.00 9.09 -1.86
N SER A 47 -8.89 9.97 -1.42
CA SER A 47 -10.09 9.61 -0.65
C SER A 47 -11.01 8.62 -1.39
N PHE A 48 -10.95 8.60 -2.73
CA PHE A 48 -11.72 7.67 -3.57
C PHE A 48 -10.96 6.38 -3.94
N GLY A 49 -9.82 6.08 -3.27
CA GLY A 49 -9.17 4.77 -3.27
C GLY A 49 -7.79 4.64 -3.92
N PRO A 50 -7.45 5.23 -5.08
CA PRO A 50 -6.16 5.07 -5.75
C PRO A 50 -4.99 5.60 -4.94
N SER A 51 -3.85 4.91 -4.99
CA SER A 51 -2.59 5.49 -4.54
C SER A 51 -2.06 6.49 -5.57
N LEU A 52 -1.42 7.53 -5.07
CA LEU A 52 -0.87 8.64 -5.83
C LEU A 52 0.64 8.68 -5.63
N THR A 53 1.38 8.74 -6.72
CA THR A 53 2.80 9.10 -6.70
C THR A 53 3.02 10.30 -7.61
N ILE A 54 3.62 11.38 -7.07
CA ILE A 54 4.03 12.55 -7.86
C ILE A 54 5.53 12.67 -7.79
N LEU A 55 6.17 12.72 -8.95
CA LEU A 55 7.60 12.94 -9.09
C LEU A 55 7.84 14.28 -9.79
N GLN A 56 8.77 15.09 -9.28
CA GLN A 56 9.11 16.39 -9.86
C GLN A 56 10.61 16.68 -9.82
N PRO A 57 11.07 17.72 -10.51
CA PRO A 57 12.47 18.14 -10.42
C PRO A 57 12.92 18.39 -8.96
N PRO A 58 14.17 18.05 -8.60
CA PRO A 58 15.24 17.63 -9.51
C PRO A 58 15.26 16.12 -9.84
N LEU A 59 14.37 15.32 -9.28
CA LEU A 59 14.36 13.86 -9.51
C LEU A 59 13.97 13.51 -10.96
N VAL A 60 13.01 14.22 -11.53
CA VAL A 60 12.56 14.02 -12.92
C VAL A 60 13.00 15.20 -13.78
N MET A 61 13.96 14.96 -14.70
CA MET A 61 14.51 16.00 -15.58
C MET A 61 13.51 16.48 -16.63
N SER A 62 12.57 15.63 -17.05
CA SER A 62 11.62 15.92 -18.13
C SER A 62 10.35 16.66 -17.69
N GLY A 63 10.25 17.01 -16.39
CA GLY A 63 9.08 17.72 -15.86
C GLY A 63 8.43 17.03 -14.68
N LEU A 64 7.10 17.00 -14.65
CA LEU A 64 6.31 16.43 -13.56
C LEU A 64 5.63 15.13 -14.04
N VAL A 65 5.72 14.08 -13.22
CA VAL A 65 5.05 12.78 -13.44
C VAL A 65 3.99 12.61 -12.36
N ILE A 66 2.80 12.19 -12.76
CA ILE A 66 1.71 11.80 -11.86
C ILE A 66 1.39 10.33 -12.18
N GLU A 67 1.52 9.47 -11.22
CA GLU A 67 1.05 8.08 -11.29
C GLU A 67 -0.15 7.91 -10.37
N LEU A 68 -1.22 7.36 -10.91
CA LEU A 68 -2.39 6.91 -10.16
C LEU A 68 -2.50 5.40 -10.30
N ARG A 69 -2.45 4.69 -9.18
CA ARG A 69 -2.56 3.24 -9.16
C ARG A 69 -3.85 2.82 -8.47
N VAL A 70 -4.72 2.16 -9.22
CA VAL A 70 -5.96 1.58 -8.69
C VAL A 70 -5.65 0.20 -8.14
N HIS A 71 -5.98 -0.03 -6.88
CA HIS A 71 -5.78 -1.33 -6.23
C HIS A 71 -7.05 -2.18 -6.32
N SER A 72 -6.87 -3.46 -6.61
CA SER A 72 -8.00 -4.41 -6.67
C SER A 72 -8.34 -4.88 -5.25
N THR A 73 -9.54 -4.58 -4.80
CA THR A 73 -10.09 -5.05 -3.53
C THR A 73 -10.83 -6.37 -3.72
N SER A 74 -10.11 -7.48 -3.80
CA SER A 74 -10.73 -8.81 -3.88
C SER A 74 -10.62 -9.53 -2.53
N SER A 75 -11.67 -10.25 -2.11
CA SER A 75 -11.58 -11.20 -0.99
C SER A 75 -10.81 -12.46 -1.40
N LEU A 76 -10.42 -13.31 -0.43
CA LEU A 76 -9.81 -14.61 -0.72
C LEU A 76 -10.72 -15.50 -1.57
N GLU A 77 -12.02 -15.48 -1.29
CA GLU A 77 -13.03 -16.22 -2.09
C GLU A 77 -13.07 -15.73 -3.54
N GLN A 78 -13.13 -14.41 -3.76
CA GLN A 78 -13.11 -13.84 -5.11
C GLN A 78 -11.80 -14.10 -5.85
N LEU A 79 -10.67 -14.21 -5.14
CA LEU A 79 -9.41 -14.62 -5.73
C LEU A 79 -9.42 -16.07 -6.16
N ALA A 80 -10.09 -16.96 -5.39
CA ALA A 80 -10.28 -18.36 -5.76
C ALA A 80 -11.21 -18.51 -6.97
N GLU A 81 -12.35 -17.80 -6.99
CA GLU A 81 -13.27 -17.79 -8.13
C GLU A 81 -12.60 -17.34 -9.44
N LYS A 82 -11.66 -16.38 -9.35
CA LYS A 82 -10.88 -15.91 -10.49
C LYS A 82 -9.69 -16.81 -10.86
N GLY A 83 -9.51 -17.95 -10.17
CA GLY A 83 -8.43 -18.89 -10.41
C GLY A 83 -7.04 -18.42 -9.97
N TRP A 84 -6.94 -17.38 -9.12
CA TRP A 84 -5.69 -16.88 -8.58
C TRP A 84 -5.08 -17.80 -7.52
N LEU A 85 -5.93 -18.47 -6.76
CA LEU A 85 -5.56 -19.50 -5.79
C LEU A 85 -6.63 -20.61 -5.80
N SER A 86 -6.30 -21.77 -5.23
CA SER A 86 -7.31 -22.82 -5.12
C SER A 86 -8.28 -22.51 -3.98
N ALA A 87 -9.49 -23.13 -4.05
CA ALA A 87 -10.48 -22.98 -2.97
C ALA A 87 -9.96 -23.49 -1.62
N GLU A 88 -9.17 -24.57 -1.64
CA GLU A 88 -8.52 -25.12 -0.44
C GLU A 88 -7.52 -24.13 0.15
N ALA A 89 -6.74 -23.44 -0.71
CA ALA A 89 -5.80 -22.42 -0.27
C ALA A 89 -6.52 -21.22 0.33
N ALA A 90 -7.64 -20.77 -0.26
CA ALA A 90 -8.46 -19.71 0.30
C ALA A 90 -8.96 -20.08 1.70
N THR A 91 -9.58 -21.27 1.84
CA THR A 91 -10.07 -21.78 3.12
C THR A 91 -8.96 -21.90 4.17
N TYR A 92 -7.78 -22.38 3.78
CA TYR A 92 -6.62 -22.48 4.66
C TYR A 92 -6.18 -21.12 5.16
N LEU A 93 -6.09 -20.11 4.27
CA LEU A 93 -5.67 -18.75 4.61
C LEU A 93 -6.67 -18.05 5.52
N THR A 94 -7.98 -18.17 5.26
CA THR A 94 -9.04 -17.65 6.16
C THR A 94 -8.90 -18.26 7.55
N LYS A 95 -8.68 -19.57 7.66
CA LYS A 95 -8.45 -20.23 8.93
C LYS A 95 -7.16 -19.76 9.61
N ALA A 96 -6.07 -19.59 8.86
CA ALA A 96 -4.80 -19.11 9.40
C ALA A 96 -4.92 -17.70 9.99
N VAL A 97 -5.69 -16.82 9.35
CA VAL A 97 -6.01 -15.49 9.87
C VAL A 97 -6.82 -15.59 11.17
N ALA A 98 -7.89 -16.40 11.17
CA ALA A 98 -8.73 -16.60 12.34
C ALA A 98 -7.97 -17.21 13.55
N GLU A 99 -6.93 -18.00 13.28
CA GLU A 99 -6.03 -18.58 14.32
C GLU A 99 -4.87 -17.63 14.69
N CYS A 100 -4.90 -16.38 14.23
CA CYS A 100 -3.84 -15.38 14.49
C CYS A 100 -2.43 -15.87 14.10
N ARG A 101 -2.32 -16.65 13.00
CA ARG A 101 -1.03 -17.14 12.52
C ARG A 101 -0.20 -16.00 11.92
N ASN A 102 1.10 -16.03 12.14
CA ASN A 102 2.01 -15.15 11.43
C ASN A 102 2.12 -15.60 9.96
N ILE A 103 1.79 -14.72 9.04
CA ILE A 103 1.75 -15.01 7.60
C ILE A 103 2.77 -14.13 6.89
N VAL A 104 3.62 -14.74 6.07
CA VAL A 104 4.54 -14.05 5.19
C VAL A 104 4.12 -14.30 3.74
N VAL A 105 3.86 -13.20 3.02
CA VAL A 105 3.56 -13.24 1.58
C VAL A 105 4.78 -12.76 0.82
N ALA A 106 5.33 -13.61 -0.03
CA ALA A 106 6.52 -13.31 -0.82
C ALA A 106 6.34 -13.68 -2.29
N GLY A 107 6.89 -12.88 -3.17
CA GLY A 107 6.85 -13.13 -4.61
C GLY A 107 7.55 -12.02 -5.41
N PRO A 108 7.83 -12.25 -6.70
CA PRO A 108 8.39 -11.22 -7.57
C PRO A 108 7.40 -10.09 -7.83
N ARG A 109 7.89 -8.95 -8.34
CA ARG A 109 7.04 -7.84 -8.74
C ARG A 109 5.98 -8.30 -9.75
N GLY A 110 4.73 -7.85 -9.56
CA GLY A 110 3.61 -8.23 -10.42
C GLY A 110 2.99 -9.60 -10.10
N SER A 111 3.54 -10.38 -9.16
CA SER A 111 2.95 -11.68 -8.77
C SER A 111 1.68 -11.57 -7.91
N GLY A 112 1.29 -10.36 -7.49
CA GLY A 112 0.08 -10.12 -6.70
C GLY A 112 0.27 -10.19 -5.18
N VAL A 113 1.49 -9.99 -4.68
CA VAL A 113 1.77 -9.93 -3.23
C VAL A 113 0.86 -8.94 -2.53
N THR A 114 0.80 -7.67 -2.99
CA THR A 114 -0.09 -6.63 -2.44
C THR A 114 -1.57 -7.04 -2.50
N LYS A 115 -1.98 -7.70 -3.59
CA LYS A 115 -3.35 -8.16 -3.78
C LYS A 115 -3.74 -9.26 -2.78
N LEU A 116 -2.85 -10.23 -2.56
CA LEU A 116 -3.08 -11.29 -1.57
C LEU A 116 -3.03 -10.73 -0.15
N LEU A 117 -2.09 -9.83 0.15
CA LEU A 117 -2.01 -9.17 1.45
C LEU A 117 -3.28 -8.38 1.76
N SER A 118 -3.79 -7.59 0.79
CA SER A 118 -5.06 -6.87 0.94
C SER A 118 -6.23 -7.82 1.19
N ALA A 119 -6.27 -8.97 0.50
CA ALA A 119 -7.30 -9.98 0.72
C ALA A 119 -7.23 -10.58 2.14
N LEU A 120 -6.03 -10.88 2.65
CA LEU A 120 -5.82 -11.37 4.02
C LEU A 120 -6.27 -10.35 5.07
N VAL A 121 -5.96 -9.07 4.87
CA VAL A 121 -6.38 -8.00 5.78
C VAL A 121 -7.90 -7.89 5.86
N ARG A 122 -8.62 -8.18 4.79
CA ARG A 122 -10.09 -8.19 4.78
C ARG A 122 -10.70 -9.31 5.61
N GLU A 123 -9.98 -10.40 5.83
CA GLU A 123 -10.41 -11.51 6.69
C GLU A 123 -10.27 -11.22 8.19
N LEU A 124 -9.53 -10.17 8.56
CA LEU A 124 -9.34 -9.79 9.97
C LEU A 124 -10.68 -9.40 10.61
N PRO A 125 -10.94 -9.69 11.90
CA PRO A 125 -12.16 -9.27 12.59
C PRO A 125 -12.28 -7.74 12.68
N GLU A 126 -13.46 -7.17 12.41
CA GLU A 126 -13.70 -5.71 12.49
C GLU A 126 -13.63 -5.16 13.91
N SER A 127 -13.79 -6.02 14.91
CA SER A 127 -13.73 -5.67 16.33
C SER A 127 -12.30 -5.46 16.83
N GLU A 128 -11.29 -5.92 16.10
CA GLU A 128 -9.88 -5.93 16.50
C GLU A 128 -9.12 -4.76 15.89
N ASN A 129 -8.17 -4.21 16.67
CA ASN A 129 -7.35 -3.10 16.22
C ASN A 129 -6.24 -3.61 15.30
N THR A 130 -6.08 -2.96 14.19
CA THR A 130 -5.07 -3.27 13.18
C THR A 130 -4.13 -2.07 12.99
N VAL A 131 -2.84 -2.31 12.97
CA VAL A 131 -1.85 -1.32 12.55
C VAL A 131 -1.29 -1.77 11.21
N THR A 132 -1.33 -0.90 10.22
CA THR A 132 -0.67 -1.11 8.93
C THR A 132 0.53 -0.22 8.81
N ILE A 133 1.60 -0.73 8.21
CA ILE A 133 2.84 -0.01 8.00
C ILE A 133 3.25 -0.20 6.55
N GLU A 134 3.36 0.89 5.82
CA GLU A 134 3.63 0.89 4.39
C GLU A 134 4.67 1.96 4.04
N THR A 135 5.45 1.75 3.00
CA THR A 135 6.27 2.80 2.40
C THR A 135 5.43 3.70 1.50
N ILE A 136 4.53 3.12 0.74
CA ILE A 136 3.54 3.80 -0.09
C ILE A 136 2.18 3.21 0.28
N PRO A 137 1.14 4.02 0.54
CA PRO A 137 -0.16 3.53 0.97
C PRO A 137 -0.89 2.83 -0.18
N GLU A 138 -0.67 1.52 -0.32
CA GLU A 138 -1.27 0.65 -1.35
C GLU A 138 -2.41 -0.24 -0.81
N LEU A 139 -2.39 -0.56 0.49
CA LEU A 139 -3.41 -1.41 1.09
C LEU A 139 -4.75 -0.67 1.18
N ASP A 140 -5.77 -1.21 0.53
CA ASP A 140 -7.13 -0.68 0.58
C ASP A 140 -7.89 -1.27 1.76
N ILE A 141 -7.85 -0.55 2.87
CA ILE A 141 -8.43 -0.98 4.14
C ILE A 141 -9.51 0.01 4.54
N ASP A 142 -10.72 -0.21 4.07
CA ASP A 142 -11.91 0.52 4.50
C ASP A 142 -12.52 -0.19 5.72
N ARG A 143 -11.95 0.08 6.90
CA ARG A 143 -12.35 -0.53 8.17
C ARG A 143 -12.20 0.44 9.32
N ASN A 144 -13.09 0.30 10.29
CA ASN A 144 -12.92 0.92 11.59
C ASN A 144 -11.73 0.27 12.34
N ARG A 145 -11.15 0.99 13.27
CA ARG A 145 -10.04 0.52 14.12
C ARG A 145 -8.75 0.16 13.38
N VAL A 146 -8.45 0.88 12.32
CA VAL A 146 -7.17 0.78 11.61
C VAL A 146 -6.34 2.04 11.83
N ILE A 147 -5.10 1.86 12.23
CA ILE A 147 -4.09 2.92 12.28
C ILE A 147 -3.09 2.66 11.16
N SER A 148 -3.06 3.51 10.17
CA SER A 148 -2.13 3.40 9.05
C SER A 148 -0.92 4.30 9.27
N LEU A 149 0.26 3.69 9.29
CA LEU A 149 1.55 4.38 9.38
C LEU A 149 2.22 4.34 8.02
N THR A 150 2.59 5.50 7.51
CA THR A 150 3.35 5.62 6.25
C THR A 150 4.77 6.03 6.56
N ALA A 151 5.74 5.18 6.21
CA ALA A 151 7.17 5.48 6.29
C ALA A 151 7.56 6.43 5.13
N THR A 152 8.81 6.79 4.99
CA THR A 152 9.39 7.53 3.87
C THR A 152 8.87 8.97 3.71
N ASP A 153 7.58 9.21 3.49
CA ASP A 153 7.02 10.56 3.33
C ASP A 153 7.02 11.37 4.64
N SER A 154 6.95 10.67 5.76
CA SER A 154 7.13 11.27 7.09
C SER A 154 8.60 11.57 7.42
N GLY A 155 9.55 11.12 6.59
CA GLY A 155 10.99 11.17 6.89
C GLY A 155 11.45 10.10 7.90
N ILE A 156 10.54 9.20 8.31
CA ILE A 156 10.80 8.10 9.25
C ILE A 156 11.15 6.84 8.48
N PRO A 157 12.28 6.16 8.78
CA PRO A 157 12.60 4.87 8.19
C PRO A 157 11.53 3.80 8.49
N LEU A 158 11.33 2.85 7.57
CA LEU A 158 10.35 1.77 7.75
C LEU A 158 10.62 0.95 9.04
N SER A 159 11.87 0.72 9.40
CA SER A 159 12.26 0.02 10.64
C SER A 159 11.79 0.75 11.90
N GLU A 160 11.84 2.07 11.90
CA GLU A 160 11.37 2.89 13.02
C GLU A 160 9.83 2.93 13.07
N ALA A 161 9.17 3.03 11.92
CA ALA A 161 7.72 2.93 11.83
C ALA A 161 7.21 1.57 12.35
N ILE A 162 7.91 0.48 12.06
CA ILE A 162 7.62 -0.87 12.59
C ILE A 162 7.76 -0.89 14.12
N ALA A 163 8.82 -0.33 14.67
CA ALA A 163 9.03 -0.26 16.11
C ALA A 163 7.93 0.55 16.82
N HIS A 164 7.48 1.66 16.21
CA HIS A 164 6.35 2.44 16.73
C HIS A 164 5.02 1.68 16.62
N GLY A 165 4.74 1.06 15.47
CA GLY A 165 3.52 0.28 15.25
C GLY A 165 3.39 -0.89 16.23
N ALA A 166 4.49 -1.58 16.53
CA ALA A 166 4.51 -2.68 17.50
C ALA A 166 4.12 -2.25 18.92
N ARG A 167 4.36 -0.99 19.30
CA ARG A 167 4.02 -0.41 20.61
C ARG A 167 2.56 0.02 20.74
N LEU A 168 1.81 0.07 19.65
CA LEU A 168 0.41 0.50 19.67
C LEU A 168 -0.55 -0.58 20.17
N HIS A 169 -0.03 -1.74 20.61
CA HIS A 169 -0.80 -2.85 21.18
C HIS A 169 -2.01 -3.28 20.34
N ALA A 170 -1.88 -3.19 19.00
CA ALA A 170 -2.88 -3.71 18.09
C ALA A 170 -2.84 -5.24 18.09
N GLU A 171 -3.99 -5.88 17.88
CA GLU A 171 -4.08 -7.33 17.74
C GLU A 171 -3.38 -7.80 16.46
N HIS A 172 -3.42 -6.96 15.40
CA HIS A 172 -2.82 -7.26 14.11
C HIS A 172 -1.83 -6.19 13.67
N LEU A 173 -0.67 -6.65 13.22
CA LEU A 173 0.36 -5.81 12.61
C LEU A 173 0.57 -6.26 11.16
N VAL A 174 0.27 -5.39 10.23
CA VAL A 174 0.41 -5.62 8.79
C VAL A 174 1.54 -4.76 8.26
N ILE A 175 2.58 -5.38 7.71
CA ILE A 175 3.75 -4.67 7.19
C ILE A 175 3.85 -4.96 5.69
N HIS A 176 3.84 -3.92 4.89
CA HIS A 176 3.97 -3.99 3.43
C HIS A 176 5.36 -3.53 2.99
N ASP A 177 5.88 -4.10 1.90
CA ASP A 177 7.17 -3.77 1.28
C ASP A 177 8.41 -4.02 2.15
N LEU A 178 8.44 -5.14 2.87
CA LEU A 178 9.66 -5.57 3.56
C LEU A 178 10.76 -5.91 2.55
N SER A 179 11.79 -5.08 2.50
CA SER A 179 12.97 -5.30 1.66
C SER A 179 14.23 -4.78 2.37
N GLY A 180 15.14 -5.66 2.75
CA GLY A 180 16.41 -5.23 3.37
C GLY A 180 16.44 -5.29 4.90
N PRO A 181 17.15 -4.37 5.56
CA PRO A 181 17.44 -4.44 7.00
C PRO A 181 16.20 -4.30 7.90
N GLU A 182 15.12 -3.68 7.44
CA GLU A 182 13.85 -3.55 8.13
C GLU A 182 13.16 -4.90 8.42
N THR A 183 13.53 -5.96 7.69
CA THR A 183 13.05 -7.32 7.96
C THR A 183 13.39 -7.77 9.38
N MET A 184 14.57 -7.41 9.89
CA MET A 184 14.97 -7.71 11.27
C MET A 184 14.09 -6.97 12.28
N ALA A 185 13.73 -5.72 12.02
CA ALA A 185 12.81 -4.96 12.88
C ALA A 185 11.41 -5.61 12.89
N ALA A 186 10.93 -6.08 11.74
CA ALA A 186 9.65 -6.79 11.63
C ALA A 186 9.66 -8.09 12.44
N LEU A 187 10.71 -8.92 12.28
CA LEU A 187 10.86 -10.16 13.04
C LEU A 187 10.91 -9.91 14.56
N THR A 188 11.66 -8.90 15.00
CA THR A 188 11.74 -8.52 16.41
C THR A 188 10.38 -8.08 16.95
N ALA A 189 9.62 -7.31 16.16
CA ALA A 189 8.29 -6.86 16.54
C ALA A 189 7.28 -8.01 16.68
N VAL A 190 7.43 -9.06 15.86
CA VAL A 190 6.60 -10.28 15.92
C VAL A 190 6.98 -11.15 17.12
N LEU A 191 8.28 -11.38 17.37
CA LEU A 191 8.79 -12.24 18.43
C LEU A 191 8.70 -11.60 19.83
N GLY A 192 8.68 -10.27 19.92
CA GLY A 192 8.58 -9.53 21.20
C GLY A 192 7.15 -9.33 21.69
N ARG A 193 6.16 -9.99 21.11
CA ARG A 193 4.74 -9.93 21.49
C ARG A 193 4.29 -11.11 22.38
N GLU A 194 5.23 -11.78 23.04
CA GLU A 194 4.91 -12.80 24.06
C GLU A 194 4.45 -12.16 25.38
#